data_ef801829ecb443e7f86362552e440905
#
_entry.id   ef801829ecb443e7f86362552e440905
#
_cell.length_a   1.000
_cell.length_b   1.000
_cell.length_c   1.000
_cell.angle_alpha   90.00
_cell.angle_beta   90.00
_cell.angle_gamma   90.00
#
_symmetry.space_group_name_H-M   'P 1'
#
loop_
_entity.id
_entity.type
_entity.pdbx_description
1 polymer ?
#
loop_
_entity_poly.entity_id
_entity_poly.type
_entity_poly.pdbx_seq_one_letter_code
_entity_poly.pdbx_strand_id
1 'polypeptide(L)'
;LKAISMILTPFIFLNPNYHKNLRLIYEAKKDLNIDFKISRFRVMSRIVFIFFLSKFLEKLLNRLKVKKIYQAIYYDNFGFALSLAADRLKVLNICMQHGGQSEHNPAFGNWNLIDKNGYKFLPNIFSCWDEKSSLGLRNLVNLSNRHKVQIDGYQWLTTFKNIKPDDSASSLRNENKINILITLQ
;
A
#
# COMPACT_ATOMS: atom_id res chain seq x y z
N LEU A 1 -16.31 14.87 -2.30
CA LEU A 1 -16.06 13.59 -2.97
C LEU A 1 -16.89 12.44 -2.39
N LYS A 2 -16.97 12.24 -1.05
CA LYS A 2 -17.80 11.18 -0.43
C LYS A 2 -19.28 11.31 -0.82
N ALA A 3 -19.86 12.50 -0.72
CA ALA A 3 -21.26 12.73 -1.11
C ALA A 3 -21.49 12.40 -2.59
N ILE A 4 -20.61 12.85 -3.48
CA ILE A 4 -20.68 12.55 -4.91
C ILE A 4 -20.59 11.03 -5.16
N SER A 5 -19.70 10.33 -4.46
CA SER A 5 -19.60 8.87 -4.60
C SER A 5 -20.89 8.16 -4.17
N MET A 6 -21.53 8.62 -3.10
CA MET A 6 -22.81 8.05 -2.65
C MET A 6 -23.93 8.26 -3.65
N ILE A 7 -24.01 9.43 -4.31
CA ILE A 7 -25.01 9.73 -5.32
C ILE A 7 -24.79 8.90 -6.59
N LEU A 8 -23.55 8.72 -7.02
CA LEU A 8 -23.22 8.00 -8.26
C LEU A 8 -23.20 6.48 -8.11
N THR A 9 -23.07 5.96 -6.88
CA THR A 9 -23.05 4.52 -6.62
C THR A 9 -24.24 3.76 -7.23
N PRO A 10 -25.51 4.22 -7.12
CA PRO A 10 -26.64 3.51 -7.70
C PRO A 10 -26.53 3.33 -9.22
N PHE A 11 -26.00 4.31 -9.95
CA PHE A 11 -25.86 4.23 -11.41
C PHE A 11 -24.84 3.18 -11.85
N ILE A 12 -23.84 2.90 -11.01
CA ILE A 12 -22.83 1.89 -11.30
C ILE A 12 -23.39 0.47 -11.11
N PHE A 13 -24.39 0.28 -10.25
CA PHE A 13 -25.10 -0.99 -10.14
C PHE A 13 -25.77 -1.44 -11.45
N LEU A 14 -25.99 -0.53 -12.39
CA LEU A 14 -26.53 -0.86 -13.71
C LEU A 14 -25.49 -1.45 -14.66
N ASN A 15 -24.21 -1.42 -14.30
CA ASN A 15 -23.14 -1.96 -15.14
C ASN A 15 -22.99 -3.50 -14.93
N PRO A 16 -23.19 -4.33 -15.98
CA PRO A 16 -23.11 -5.79 -15.88
C PRO A 16 -21.71 -6.30 -15.45
N ASN A 17 -20.63 -5.63 -15.85
CA ASN A 17 -19.27 -5.98 -15.44
C ASN A 17 -19.05 -5.82 -13.94
N TYR A 18 -19.78 -4.94 -13.30
CA TYR A 18 -19.76 -4.76 -11.87
C TYR A 18 -20.28 -6.00 -11.12
N HIS A 19 -21.41 -6.55 -11.57
CA HIS A 19 -22.00 -7.73 -10.96
C HIS A 19 -21.07 -8.95 -11.07
N LYS A 20 -20.39 -9.10 -12.21
CA LYS A 20 -19.37 -10.13 -12.41
C LYS A 20 -18.22 -10.01 -11.39
N ASN A 21 -17.69 -8.80 -11.22
CA ASN A 21 -16.58 -8.58 -10.27
C ASN A 21 -17.01 -8.74 -8.81
N LEU A 22 -18.23 -8.32 -8.45
CA LEU A 22 -18.76 -8.58 -7.12
C LEU A 22 -18.93 -10.08 -6.83
N ARG A 23 -19.39 -10.85 -7.83
CA ARG A 23 -19.51 -12.30 -7.69
C ARG A 23 -18.17 -12.91 -7.31
N LEU A 24 -17.07 -12.54 -7.97
CA LEU A 24 -15.72 -13.00 -7.65
C LEU A 24 -15.32 -12.68 -6.19
N ILE A 25 -15.67 -11.49 -5.68
CA ILE A 25 -15.41 -11.13 -4.28
C ILE A 25 -16.19 -12.03 -3.31
N TYR A 26 -17.44 -12.37 -3.64
CA TYR A 26 -18.26 -13.26 -2.80
C TYR A 26 -17.81 -14.71 -2.86
N GLU A 27 -17.37 -15.18 -4.02
CA GLU A 27 -16.77 -16.51 -4.19
C GLU A 27 -15.48 -16.61 -3.36
N ALA A 28 -14.56 -15.65 -3.51
CA ALA A 28 -13.34 -15.59 -2.71
C ALA A 28 -13.62 -15.54 -1.19
N LYS A 29 -14.64 -14.80 -0.76
CA LYS A 29 -15.07 -14.76 0.64
C LYS A 29 -15.48 -16.16 1.12
N LYS A 30 -16.26 -16.88 0.33
CA LYS A 30 -16.72 -18.24 0.64
C LYS A 30 -15.55 -19.22 0.75
N ASP A 31 -14.65 -19.16 -0.22
CA ASP A 31 -13.47 -20.04 -0.28
C ASP A 31 -12.51 -19.81 0.90
N LEU A 32 -12.41 -18.57 1.38
CA LEU A 32 -11.59 -18.19 2.54
C LEU A 32 -12.31 -18.43 3.87
N ASN A 33 -13.55 -18.95 3.87
CA ASN A 33 -14.38 -19.15 5.06
C ASN A 33 -14.47 -17.89 5.97
N ILE A 34 -14.57 -16.72 5.36
CA ILE A 34 -14.61 -15.45 6.09
C ILE A 34 -16.05 -15.08 6.43
N ASP A 35 -16.39 -15.09 7.71
CA ASP A 35 -17.74 -14.75 8.19
C ASP A 35 -17.89 -13.27 8.56
N PHE A 36 -17.79 -12.38 7.57
CA PHE A 36 -18.20 -11.00 7.77
C PHE A 36 -19.16 -10.52 6.67
N LYS A 37 -20.12 -9.69 7.04
CA LYS A 37 -21.08 -9.13 6.10
C LYS A 37 -20.45 -7.99 5.28
N ILE A 38 -20.18 -8.24 4.00
CA ILE A 38 -19.73 -7.20 3.07
C ILE A 38 -20.95 -6.51 2.50
N SER A 39 -21.15 -5.24 2.84
CA SER A 39 -22.16 -4.42 2.17
C SER A 39 -21.73 -4.08 0.76
N ARG A 40 -22.49 -4.55 -0.23
CA ARG A 40 -22.26 -4.23 -1.67
C ARG A 40 -22.18 -2.73 -1.90
N PHE A 41 -23.06 -1.98 -1.26
CA PHE A 41 -23.09 -0.53 -1.36
C PHE A 41 -21.79 0.10 -0.82
N ARG A 42 -21.27 -0.36 0.32
CA ARG A 42 -20.02 0.16 0.90
C ARG A 42 -18.82 -0.11 0.00
N VAL A 43 -18.72 -1.33 -0.55
CA VAL A 43 -17.62 -1.67 -1.48
C VAL A 43 -17.67 -0.77 -2.71
N MET A 44 -18.86 -0.61 -3.30
CA MET A 44 -19.01 0.22 -4.48
C MET A 44 -18.75 1.69 -4.21
N SER A 45 -19.30 2.23 -3.15
CA SER A 45 -19.05 3.62 -2.76
C SER A 45 -17.56 3.89 -2.54
N ARG A 46 -16.83 2.92 -1.99
CA ARG A 46 -15.38 3.00 -1.83
C ARG A 46 -14.65 3.00 -3.18
N ILE A 47 -15.03 2.13 -4.10
CA ILE A 47 -14.44 2.06 -5.45
C ILE A 47 -14.68 3.39 -6.20
N VAL A 48 -15.91 3.89 -6.18
CA VAL A 48 -16.28 5.16 -6.80
C VAL A 48 -15.49 6.32 -6.19
N PHE A 49 -15.40 6.35 -4.86
CA PHE A 49 -14.61 7.36 -4.16
C PHE A 49 -13.13 7.34 -4.58
N ILE A 50 -12.50 6.16 -4.61
CA ILE A 50 -11.11 5.99 -5.06
C ILE A 50 -10.94 6.48 -6.50
N PHE A 51 -11.89 6.14 -7.38
CA PHE A 51 -11.85 6.57 -8.77
C PHE A 51 -11.89 8.09 -8.93
N PHE A 52 -12.83 8.78 -8.27
CA PHE A 52 -12.92 10.25 -8.34
C PHE A 52 -11.71 10.93 -7.66
N LEU A 53 -11.27 10.41 -6.52
CA LEU A 53 -10.07 10.90 -5.86
C LEU A 53 -8.85 10.76 -6.78
N SER A 54 -8.73 9.62 -7.49
CA SER A 54 -7.63 9.42 -8.43
C SER A 54 -7.66 10.41 -9.61
N LYS A 55 -8.84 10.80 -10.08
CA LYS A 55 -8.98 11.84 -11.12
C LYS A 55 -8.59 13.22 -10.62
N PHE A 56 -8.94 13.54 -9.41
CA PHE A 56 -8.49 14.78 -8.75
C PHE A 56 -6.96 14.81 -8.59
N LEU A 57 -6.39 13.74 -8.05
CA LEU A 57 -4.94 13.61 -7.86
C LEU A 57 -4.19 13.63 -9.20
N GLU A 58 -4.70 13.00 -10.24
CA GLU A 58 -4.13 13.06 -11.59
C GLU A 58 -3.96 14.51 -12.08
N LYS A 59 -5.01 15.34 -11.95
CA LYS A 59 -4.93 16.77 -12.30
C LYS A 59 -3.91 17.53 -11.45
N LEU A 60 -3.86 17.27 -10.15
CA LEU A 60 -2.93 17.90 -9.22
C LEU A 60 -1.48 17.52 -9.53
N LEU A 61 -1.18 16.24 -9.66
CA LEU A 61 0.16 15.73 -9.97
C LEU A 61 0.68 16.23 -11.32
N ASN A 62 -0.22 16.29 -12.32
CA ASN A 62 0.12 16.84 -13.64
C ASN A 62 0.44 18.35 -13.57
N ARG A 63 -0.37 19.12 -12.85
CA ARG A 63 -0.14 20.57 -12.64
C ARG A 63 1.20 20.82 -11.92
N LEU A 64 1.54 20.00 -10.94
CA LEU A 64 2.79 20.11 -10.18
C LEU A 64 3.99 19.50 -10.91
N LYS A 65 3.79 18.90 -12.10
CA LYS A 65 4.83 18.25 -12.90
C LYS A 65 5.61 17.19 -12.10
N VAL A 66 4.91 16.43 -11.25
CA VAL A 66 5.51 15.42 -10.39
C VAL A 66 6.19 14.34 -11.22
N LYS A 67 7.43 13.95 -10.87
CA LYS A 67 8.21 12.90 -11.56
C LYS A 67 8.25 11.59 -10.80
N LYS A 68 8.22 11.65 -9.46
CA LYS A 68 8.25 10.48 -8.59
C LYS A 68 7.32 10.70 -7.39
N ILE A 69 6.75 9.63 -6.89
CA ILE A 69 5.89 9.62 -5.71
C ILE A 69 6.48 8.63 -4.71
N TYR A 70 6.58 9.06 -3.47
CA TYR A 70 6.92 8.20 -2.34
C TYR A 70 5.71 8.15 -1.42
N GLN A 71 5.27 6.94 -1.06
CA GLN A 71 4.16 6.73 -0.14
C GLN A 71 4.51 5.65 0.87
N ALA A 72 4.06 5.80 2.11
CA ALA A 72 4.24 4.80 3.15
C ALA A 72 3.10 3.76 3.13
N ILE A 73 1.86 4.23 2.89
CA ILE A 73 0.66 3.39 2.91
C ILE A 73 0.01 3.43 1.53
N TYR A 74 0.05 2.30 0.81
CA TYR A 74 -0.61 2.19 -0.49
C TYR A 74 -2.00 1.55 -0.42
N TYR A 75 -2.31 0.82 0.65
CA TYR A 75 -3.50 -0.03 0.80
C TYR A 75 -4.72 0.66 1.41
N ASP A 76 -4.68 1.96 1.56
CA ASP A 76 -5.84 2.78 1.91
C ASP A 76 -6.49 3.42 0.66
N ASN A 77 -7.56 4.18 0.86
CA ASN A 77 -8.26 4.83 -0.24
C ASN A 77 -7.40 5.87 -0.97
N PHE A 78 -6.55 6.59 -0.22
CA PHE A 78 -5.67 7.61 -0.77
C PHE A 78 -4.54 6.96 -1.55
N GLY A 79 -3.89 5.95 -0.98
CA GLY A 79 -2.80 5.22 -1.61
C GLY A 79 -3.22 4.53 -2.91
N PHE A 80 -4.40 3.87 -2.94
CA PHE A 80 -4.96 3.31 -4.17
C PHE A 80 -5.26 4.39 -5.22
N ALA A 81 -5.86 5.51 -4.81
CA ALA A 81 -6.16 6.61 -5.72
C ALA A 81 -4.89 7.26 -6.27
N LEU A 82 -3.87 7.43 -5.43
CA LEU A 82 -2.57 7.97 -5.80
C LEU A 82 -1.86 7.06 -6.80
N SER A 83 -1.88 5.75 -6.57
CA SER A 83 -1.29 4.76 -7.48
C SER A 83 -1.97 4.76 -8.85
N LEU A 84 -3.31 4.83 -8.90
CA LEU A 84 -4.06 4.95 -10.14
C LEU A 84 -3.75 6.24 -10.91
N ALA A 85 -3.60 7.36 -10.21
CA ALA A 85 -3.23 8.64 -10.81
C ALA A 85 -1.80 8.58 -11.38
N ALA A 86 -0.87 8.01 -10.62
CA ALA A 86 0.52 7.81 -11.04
C ALA A 86 0.61 6.92 -12.30
N ASP A 87 -0.16 5.83 -12.34
CA ASP A 87 -0.19 4.94 -13.50
C ASP A 87 -0.64 5.66 -14.78
N ARG A 88 -1.71 6.47 -14.70
CA ARG A 88 -2.20 7.22 -15.87
C ARG A 88 -1.20 8.25 -16.38
N LEU A 89 -0.49 8.89 -15.46
CA LEU A 89 0.53 9.89 -15.79
C LEU A 89 1.91 9.29 -16.09
N LYS A 90 2.07 7.96 -15.95
CA LYS A 90 3.37 7.28 -16.06
C LYS A 90 4.42 7.83 -15.08
N VAL A 91 3.97 8.27 -13.92
CA VAL A 91 4.82 8.73 -12.82
C VAL A 91 5.24 7.53 -11.98
N LEU A 92 6.52 7.45 -11.65
CA LEU A 92 7.06 6.38 -10.81
C LEU A 92 6.50 6.49 -9.39
N ASN A 93 5.87 5.42 -8.92
CA ASN A 93 5.26 5.32 -7.60
C ASN A 93 5.99 4.28 -6.76
N ILE A 94 6.54 4.70 -5.63
CA ILE A 94 7.38 3.91 -4.73
C ILE A 94 6.69 3.82 -3.38
N CYS A 95 6.42 2.62 -2.91
CA CYS A 95 5.97 2.37 -1.54
C CYS A 95 7.18 2.10 -0.66
N MET A 96 7.39 2.95 0.34
CA MET A 96 8.47 2.79 1.30
C MET A 96 8.00 1.98 2.50
N GLN A 97 8.77 1.00 2.91
CA GLN A 97 8.51 0.29 4.14
C GLN A 97 8.56 1.24 5.33
N HIS A 98 7.53 1.22 6.17
CA HIS A 98 7.40 2.11 7.32
C HIS A 98 7.24 1.37 8.66
N GLY A 99 7.19 0.04 8.62
CA GLY A 99 7.01 -0.83 9.79
C GLY A 99 7.37 -2.27 9.46
N GLY A 100 7.11 -3.18 10.39
CA GLY A 100 7.33 -4.61 10.16
C GLY A 100 6.50 -5.11 8.97
N GLN A 101 7.16 -5.72 8.03
CA GLN A 101 6.52 -6.40 6.89
C GLN A 101 6.83 -7.90 6.98
N SER A 102 5.83 -8.72 6.74
CA SER A 102 5.98 -10.16 6.69
C SER A 102 5.03 -10.75 5.64
N GLU A 103 5.28 -11.99 5.28
CA GLU A 103 4.40 -12.77 4.41
C GLU A 103 2.99 -12.97 4.96
N HIS A 104 2.81 -12.83 6.28
CA HIS A 104 1.49 -12.95 6.93
C HIS A 104 0.67 -11.65 6.88
N ASN A 105 1.29 -10.53 6.50
CA ASN A 105 0.56 -9.29 6.33
C ASN A 105 -0.15 -9.28 4.97
N PRO A 106 -1.49 -9.24 4.92
CA PRO A 106 -2.24 -9.31 3.66
C PRO A 106 -1.95 -8.17 2.69
N ALA A 107 -1.39 -7.06 3.17
CA ALA A 107 -0.95 -5.97 2.29
C ALA A 107 0.37 -6.28 1.56
N PHE A 108 1.20 -7.17 2.10
CA PHE A 108 2.55 -7.44 1.59
C PHE A 108 2.83 -8.94 1.35
N GLY A 109 1.86 -9.81 1.59
CA GLY A 109 2.05 -11.25 1.48
C GLY A 109 0.83 -12.00 0.96
N ASN A 110 0.98 -13.32 0.78
CA ASN A 110 -0.08 -14.25 0.36
C ASN A 110 -0.74 -13.90 -0.99
N TRP A 111 0.00 -13.33 -1.90
CA TRP A 111 -0.48 -12.94 -3.22
C TRP A 111 -0.41 -14.13 -4.19
N ASN A 112 -1.44 -14.98 -4.15
CA ASN A 112 -1.46 -16.23 -4.91
C ASN A 112 -2.08 -16.08 -6.30
N LEU A 113 -2.92 -15.06 -6.49
CA LEU A 113 -3.60 -14.77 -7.75
C LEU A 113 -3.21 -13.38 -8.22
N ILE A 114 -2.25 -13.32 -9.14
CA ILE A 114 -1.74 -12.04 -9.66
C ILE A 114 -1.86 -12.06 -11.18
N ASP A 115 -2.46 -11.01 -11.72
CA ASP A 115 -2.47 -10.78 -13.16
C ASP A 115 -1.05 -10.54 -13.67
N LYS A 116 -0.68 -11.15 -14.81
CA LYS A 116 0.65 -10.96 -15.44
C LYS A 116 0.98 -9.50 -15.71
N ASN A 117 -0.03 -8.69 -15.96
CA ASN A 117 0.13 -7.24 -16.16
C ASN A 117 0.20 -6.46 -14.85
N GLY A 118 0.12 -7.14 -13.71
CA GLY A 118 0.05 -6.53 -12.39
C GLY A 118 -1.19 -5.66 -12.19
N TYR A 119 -1.19 -4.87 -11.13
CA TYR A 119 -2.33 -4.05 -10.75
C TYR A 119 -2.00 -2.55 -10.79
N LYS A 120 -2.83 -1.78 -11.50
CA LYS A 120 -2.66 -0.31 -11.65
C LYS A 120 -2.81 0.48 -10.35
N PHE A 121 -3.46 -0.09 -9.35
CA PHE A 121 -3.67 0.54 -8.04
C PHE A 121 -2.57 0.19 -7.02
N LEU A 122 -1.55 -0.57 -7.44
CA LEU A 122 -0.39 -0.86 -6.61
C LEU A 122 0.82 -0.01 -7.04
N PRO A 123 1.77 0.21 -6.13
CA PRO A 123 3.05 0.86 -6.43
C PRO A 123 3.84 0.12 -7.52
N ASN A 124 4.66 0.86 -8.25
CA ASN A 124 5.60 0.25 -9.20
C ASN A 124 6.77 -0.43 -8.47
N ILE A 125 7.25 0.19 -7.39
CA ILE A 125 8.37 -0.30 -6.59
C ILE A 125 7.92 -0.39 -5.14
N PHE A 126 8.29 -1.51 -4.50
CA PHE A 126 8.24 -1.69 -3.07
C PHE A 126 9.67 -1.61 -2.53
N SER A 127 9.97 -0.54 -1.80
CA SER A 127 11.25 -0.32 -1.15
C SER A 127 11.23 -0.99 0.22
N CYS A 128 12.00 -2.04 0.38
CA CYS A 128 12.08 -2.86 1.58
C CYS A 128 13.38 -2.59 2.35
N TRP A 129 13.36 -2.82 3.66
CA TRP A 129 14.54 -2.64 4.51
C TRP A 129 15.58 -3.73 4.29
N ASP A 130 15.13 -4.98 4.12
CA ASP A 130 15.97 -6.16 4.01
C ASP A 130 15.32 -7.28 3.17
N GLU A 131 16.08 -8.33 2.92
CA GLU A 131 15.62 -9.53 2.21
C GLU A 131 14.42 -10.17 2.89
N LYS A 132 14.40 -10.24 4.22
CA LYS A 132 13.32 -10.87 4.99
C LYS A 132 12.00 -10.12 4.79
N SER A 133 12.03 -8.81 4.84
CA SER A 133 10.86 -7.96 4.59
C SER A 133 10.33 -8.08 3.16
N SER A 134 11.18 -8.47 2.22
CA SER A 134 10.84 -8.63 0.80
C SER A 134 10.12 -9.94 0.49
N LEU A 135 10.22 -10.96 1.35
CA LEU A 135 9.75 -12.32 1.09
C LEU A 135 8.27 -12.37 0.69
N GLY A 136 7.42 -11.65 1.42
CA GLY A 136 5.99 -11.61 1.14
C GLY A 136 5.63 -11.06 -0.25
N LEU A 137 6.48 -10.21 -0.81
CA LEU A 137 6.28 -9.56 -2.11
C LEU A 137 6.83 -10.36 -3.30
N ARG A 138 7.58 -11.43 -3.06
CA ARG A 138 8.22 -12.23 -4.12
C ARG A 138 7.23 -12.77 -5.15
N ASN A 139 6.09 -13.27 -4.69
CA ASN A 139 5.06 -13.78 -5.60
C ASN A 139 4.52 -12.67 -6.50
N LEU A 140 4.28 -11.48 -5.96
CA LEU A 140 3.83 -10.32 -6.74
C LEU A 140 4.83 -9.99 -7.86
N VAL A 141 6.13 -9.97 -7.55
CA VAL A 141 7.18 -9.60 -8.50
C VAL A 141 7.42 -10.70 -9.53
N ASN A 142 7.43 -11.96 -9.09
CA ASN A 142 7.68 -13.10 -9.98
C ASN A 142 6.54 -13.34 -10.98
N LEU A 143 5.29 -13.02 -10.60
CA LEU A 143 4.12 -13.23 -11.42
C LEU A 143 3.74 -12.01 -12.27
N SER A 144 4.35 -10.85 -12.02
CA SER A 144 4.03 -9.60 -12.71
C SER A 144 5.27 -8.80 -13.10
N ASN A 145 5.38 -8.44 -14.37
CA ASN A 145 6.45 -7.58 -14.87
C ASN A 145 6.30 -6.10 -14.47
N ARG A 146 5.19 -5.74 -13.83
CA ARG A 146 4.84 -4.37 -13.50
C ARG A 146 5.45 -3.89 -12.19
N HIS A 147 5.58 -4.78 -11.23
CA HIS A 147 6.00 -4.45 -9.87
C HIS A 147 7.42 -4.93 -9.62
N LYS A 148 8.16 -4.17 -8.82
CA LYS A 148 9.54 -4.50 -8.45
C LYS A 148 9.71 -4.38 -6.94
N VAL A 149 10.56 -5.21 -6.37
CA VAL A 149 11.06 -5.05 -5.02
C VAL A 149 12.48 -4.51 -5.09
N GLN A 150 12.78 -3.53 -4.26
CA GLN A 150 14.10 -2.94 -4.11
C GLN A 150 14.46 -2.97 -2.63
N ILE A 151 15.68 -3.43 -2.32
CA ILE A 151 16.18 -3.44 -0.95
C ILE A 151 17.04 -2.21 -0.77
N ASP A 152 16.51 -1.23 -0.05
CA ASP A 152 17.14 0.08 0.14
C ASP A 152 17.77 0.23 1.53
N GLY A 153 17.61 -0.78 2.39
CA GLY A 153 18.04 -0.69 3.77
C GLY A 153 17.12 0.22 4.61
N TYR A 154 17.53 0.40 5.86
CA TYR A 154 16.80 1.19 6.84
C TYR A 154 17.38 2.62 6.88
N GLN A 155 17.01 3.43 5.90
CA GLN A 155 17.66 4.73 5.62
C GLN A 155 17.69 5.67 6.82
N TRP A 156 16.60 5.79 7.58
CA TRP A 156 16.57 6.67 8.72
C TRP A 156 17.46 6.19 9.89
N LEU A 157 17.66 4.86 10.02
CA LEU A 157 18.61 4.32 10.99
C LEU A 157 20.04 4.74 10.65
N THR A 158 20.37 4.83 9.37
CA THR A 158 21.67 5.32 8.88
C THR A 158 21.87 6.79 9.27
N THR A 159 20.82 7.59 9.20
CA THR A 159 20.84 8.99 9.65
C THR A 159 21.13 9.07 11.16
N PHE A 160 20.46 8.22 11.95
CA PHE A 160 20.69 8.18 13.41
C PHE A 160 22.08 7.69 13.81
N LYS A 161 22.69 6.80 13.04
CA LYS A 161 24.07 6.35 13.30
C LYS A 161 25.09 7.49 13.23
N ASN A 162 24.79 8.53 12.47
CA ASN A 162 25.66 9.69 12.29
C ASN A 162 25.36 10.83 13.28
N ILE A 163 24.29 10.73 14.07
CA ILE A 163 23.99 11.69 15.13
C ILE A 163 24.83 11.29 16.36
N LYS A 164 25.71 12.18 16.81
CA LYS A 164 26.41 11.98 18.07
C LYS A 164 25.38 11.82 19.20
N PRO A 165 25.50 10.81 20.06
CA PRO A 165 24.62 10.69 21.22
C PRO A 165 24.67 12.00 22.02
N ASP A 166 23.52 12.49 22.41
CA ASP A 166 23.44 13.60 23.36
C ASP A 166 24.06 13.12 24.71
N ASP A 167 24.89 13.95 25.31
CA ASP A 167 25.56 13.62 26.58
C ASP A 167 24.57 13.27 27.70
N SER A 168 23.33 13.75 27.61
CA SER A 168 22.25 13.35 28.51
C SER A 168 21.93 11.85 28.46
N ALA A 169 22.10 11.20 27.31
CA ALA A 169 21.87 9.75 27.15
C ALA A 169 22.99 8.91 27.77
N SER A 170 24.20 9.44 27.90
CA SER A 170 25.32 8.77 28.53
C SER A 170 25.12 8.58 30.04
N SER A 171 24.39 9.51 30.66
CA SER A 171 24.08 9.43 32.11
C SER A 171 23.12 8.29 32.47
N LEU A 172 22.33 7.80 31.49
CA LEU A 172 21.42 6.68 31.66
C LEU A 172 22.13 5.32 31.52
N ARG A 173 23.36 5.31 30.98
CA ARG A 173 24.10 4.09 30.74
C ARG A 173 24.84 3.69 32.03
N ASN A 174 24.44 2.59 32.63
CA ASN A 174 25.19 1.98 33.72
C ASN A 174 26.06 0.88 33.13
N GLU A 175 27.38 1.07 33.12
CA GLU A 175 28.35 0.13 32.53
C GLU A 175 28.39 -1.24 33.22
N ASN A 176 27.95 -1.31 34.48
CA ASN A 176 27.94 -2.53 35.27
C ASN A 176 26.60 -3.29 35.21
N LYS A 177 25.65 -2.87 34.36
CA LYS A 177 24.32 -3.48 34.20
C LYS A 177 23.99 -3.70 32.75
N ILE A 178 23.16 -4.70 32.49
CA ILE A 178 22.54 -4.90 31.16
C ILE A 178 21.49 -3.81 30.98
N ASN A 179 21.71 -2.97 29.99
CA ASN A 179 20.73 -1.91 29.61
C ASN A 179 19.80 -2.48 28.56
N ILE A 180 18.51 -2.57 28.87
CA ILE A 180 17.48 -3.06 27.94
C ILE A 180 16.58 -1.90 27.58
N LEU A 181 16.50 -1.59 26.28
CA LEU A 181 15.52 -0.65 25.74
C LEU A 181 14.32 -1.45 25.19
N ILE A 182 13.15 -1.23 25.75
CA ILE A 182 11.89 -1.79 25.25
C ILE A 182 11.12 -0.65 24.58
N THR A 183 10.89 -0.76 23.27
CA THR A 183 10.03 0.15 22.53
C THR A 183 8.69 -0.53 22.30
N LEU A 184 7.62 0.07 22.76
CA LEU A 184 6.24 -0.35 22.46
C LEU A 184 5.77 0.45 21.23
N GLN A 185 5.32 -0.26 20.20
CA GLN A 185 4.64 0.33 19.04
C GLN A 185 3.15 0.06 19.11
#